data_523d00de3e5127e831f2dade167f4898
#
_entry.id   523d00de3e5127e831f2dade167f4898
#
_cell.length_a   1.000
_cell.length_b   1.000
_cell.length_c   1.000
_cell.angle_alpha   90.00
_cell.angle_beta   90.00
_cell.angle_gamma   90.00
#
_symmetry.space_group_name_H-M   'P 1'
#
loop_
_entity.id
_entity.type
_entity.pdbx_description
1 polymer ?
#
loop_
_entity_poly.entity_id
_entity_poly.type
_entity_poly.pdbx_seq_one_letter_code
_entity_poly.pdbx_strand_id
1 'polypeptide(L)'
;MSITWENKKTDSLVRAVLALKNPGEAKKFLRDLLTVSEIDEFGSRWQAAKMLNQNISYTTIRGKTGLSPRTIARISKWLKKGKGGYRLVINRLNKHHHSSSSKKGLA
;
A
#
# COMPACT_ATOMS: atom_id res chain seq x y z
N MET A 1 -19.66 -7.26 -5.64
CA MET A 1 -19.63 -8.14 -4.47
C MET A 1 -18.80 -7.49 -3.37
N SER A 2 -19.35 -7.34 -2.21
CA SER A 2 -18.65 -6.71 -1.10
C SER A 2 -17.88 -7.75 -0.29
N ILE A 3 -16.75 -7.33 0.26
CA ILE A 3 -15.93 -8.18 1.11
C ILE A 3 -16.47 -8.09 2.53
N THR A 4 -16.65 -9.24 3.15
CA THR A 4 -17.06 -9.31 4.55
C THR A 4 -15.83 -9.60 5.41
N TRP A 5 -15.51 -8.68 6.28
CA TRP A 5 -14.37 -8.85 7.19
C TRP A 5 -14.75 -9.63 8.44
N GLU A 6 -16.03 -9.99 8.56
CA GLU A 6 -16.54 -10.71 9.71
C GLU A 6 -16.36 -12.21 9.65
N ASN A 7 -15.94 -12.76 8.49
CA ASN A 7 -15.70 -14.19 8.44
C ASN A 7 -14.35 -14.54 9.06
N LYS A 8 -14.25 -15.75 9.59
CA LYS A 8 -13.06 -16.17 10.32
C LYS A 8 -11.80 -16.15 9.48
N LYS A 9 -11.93 -16.45 8.20
CA LYS A 9 -10.80 -16.52 7.28
C LYS A 9 -10.14 -15.15 7.10
N THR A 10 -10.92 -14.13 6.80
CA THR A 10 -10.38 -12.80 6.58
C THR A 10 -9.95 -12.13 7.89
N ASP A 11 -10.68 -12.36 8.96
CA ASP A 11 -10.30 -11.86 10.27
C ASP A 11 -8.96 -12.45 10.70
N SER A 12 -8.77 -13.74 10.49
CA SER A 12 -7.51 -14.40 10.82
C SER A 12 -6.34 -13.83 10.03
N LEU A 13 -6.56 -13.50 8.75
CA LEU A 13 -5.52 -12.88 7.95
C LEU A 13 -5.13 -11.50 8.51
N VAL A 14 -6.11 -10.69 8.89
CA VAL A 14 -5.83 -9.38 9.50
C VAL A 14 -4.99 -9.55 10.76
N ARG A 15 -5.33 -10.51 11.61
CA ARG A 15 -4.57 -10.79 12.83
C ARG A 15 -3.14 -11.22 12.52
N ALA A 16 -2.96 -12.03 11.47
CA ALA A 16 -1.63 -12.45 11.05
C ALA A 16 -0.77 -11.25 10.64
N VAL A 17 -1.35 -10.35 9.85
CA VAL A 17 -0.64 -9.13 9.44
C VAL A 17 -0.25 -8.30 10.67
N LEU A 18 -1.16 -8.16 11.63
CA LEU A 18 -0.89 -7.37 12.84
C LEU A 18 0.16 -8.01 13.76
N ALA A 19 0.43 -9.30 13.59
CA ALA A 19 1.43 -9.99 14.39
C ALA A 19 2.86 -9.73 13.92
N LEU A 20 3.02 -9.19 12.72
CA LEU A 20 4.35 -8.92 12.15
C LEU A 20 5.00 -7.72 12.85
N LYS A 21 6.27 -7.88 13.22
CA LYS A 21 6.96 -6.90 14.06
C LYS A 21 8.06 -6.11 13.34
N ASN A 22 8.53 -6.61 12.21
CA ASN A 22 9.63 -5.96 11.51
C ASN A 22 9.62 -6.33 10.02
N PRO A 23 10.42 -5.61 9.20
CA PRO A 23 10.43 -5.87 7.75
C PRO A 23 10.81 -7.30 7.38
N GLY A 24 11.74 -7.91 8.11
CA GLY A 24 12.15 -9.28 7.83
C GLY A 24 11.00 -10.26 7.97
N GLU A 25 10.22 -10.12 9.03
CA GLU A 25 9.05 -10.97 9.26
C GLU A 25 7.98 -10.73 8.19
N ALA A 26 7.76 -9.47 7.83
CA ALA A 26 6.79 -9.14 6.80
C ALA A 26 7.17 -9.78 5.46
N LYS A 27 8.44 -9.70 5.09
CA LYS A 27 8.92 -10.31 3.85
C LYS A 27 8.72 -11.83 3.86
N LYS A 28 9.05 -12.49 4.95
CA LYS A 28 8.88 -13.94 5.07
C LYS A 28 7.42 -14.34 4.92
N PHE A 29 6.55 -13.64 5.64
CA PHE A 29 5.12 -13.96 5.62
C PHE A 29 4.51 -13.71 4.24
N LEU A 30 4.80 -12.55 3.63
CA LEU A 30 4.27 -12.23 2.33
C LEU A 30 4.80 -13.20 1.26
N ARG A 31 6.07 -13.62 1.38
CA ARG A 31 6.63 -14.57 0.43
C ARG A 31 5.94 -15.93 0.50
N ASP A 32 5.57 -16.37 1.70
CA ASP A 32 4.85 -17.63 1.88
C ASP A 32 3.39 -17.52 1.44
N LEU A 33 2.77 -16.40 1.72
CA LEU A 33 1.33 -16.20 1.43
C LEU A 33 1.05 -15.95 -0.04
N LEU A 34 1.92 -15.23 -0.72
CA LEU A 34 1.68 -14.71 -2.07
C LEU A 34 2.63 -15.31 -3.09
N THR A 35 2.18 -15.39 -4.33
CA THR A 35 3.08 -15.72 -5.44
C THR A 35 4.00 -14.55 -5.73
N VAL A 36 5.10 -14.79 -6.42
CA VAL A 36 6.02 -13.73 -6.84
C VAL A 36 5.27 -12.67 -7.65
N SER A 37 4.41 -13.13 -8.56
CA SER A 37 3.62 -12.22 -9.41
C SER A 37 2.69 -11.34 -8.58
N GLU A 38 2.07 -11.91 -7.55
CA GLU A 38 1.20 -11.13 -6.66
C GLU A 38 1.98 -10.10 -5.84
N ILE A 39 3.16 -10.48 -5.36
CA ILE A 39 4.01 -9.55 -4.61
C ILE A 39 4.36 -8.36 -5.49
N ASP A 40 4.76 -8.62 -6.73
CA ASP A 40 5.11 -7.56 -7.67
C ASP A 40 3.92 -6.67 -7.97
N GLU A 41 2.76 -7.26 -8.23
CA GLU A 41 1.56 -6.48 -8.53
C GLU A 41 1.13 -5.63 -7.34
N PHE A 42 1.14 -6.18 -6.14
CA PHE A 42 0.75 -5.43 -4.95
C PHE A 42 1.73 -4.29 -4.67
N GLY A 43 3.02 -4.54 -4.88
CA GLY A 43 4.04 -3.49 -4.78
C GLY A 43 3.80 -2.37 -5.77
N SER A 44 3.45 -2.72 -7.01
CA SER A 44 3.15 -1.73 -8.04
C SER A 44 1.90 -0.92 -7.70
N ARG A 45 0.86 -1.57 -7.17
CA ARG A 45 -0.35 -0.86 -6.73
C ARG A 45 -0.05 0.12 -5.61
N TRP A 46 0.75 -0.30 -4.65
CA TRP A 46 1.15 0.56 -3.54
C TRP A 46 1.95 1.76 -4.05
N GLN A 47 2.88 1.52 -4.95
CA GLN A 47 3.67 2.60 -5.55
C GLN A 47 2.77 3.58 -6.31
N ALA A 48 1.81 3.06 -7.09
CA ALA A 48 0.87 3.91 -7.81
C ALA A 48 0.05 4.78 -6.85
N ALA A 49 -0.39 4.23 -5.73
CA ALA A 49 -1.15 4.99 -4.73
C ALA A 49 -0.32 6.15 -4.18
N LYS A 50 0.95 5.90 -3.86
CA LYS A 50 1.85 6.96 -3.38
C LYS A 50 2.06 8.04 -4.44
N MET A 51 2.26 7.63 -5.68
CA MET A 51 2.49 8.57 -6.78
C MET A 51 1.23 9.41 -7.05
N LEU A 52 0.07 8.79 -7.02
CA LEU A 52 -1.21 9.52 -7.17
C LEU A 52 -1.40 10.53 -6.05
N ASN A 53 -0.99 10.19 -4.85
CA ASN A 53 -1.07 11.11 -3.72
C ASN A 53 -0.15 12.32 -3.91
N GLN A 54 0.88 12.18 -4.72
CA GLN A 54 1.80 13.27 -5.06
C GLN A 54 1.40 13.99 -6.35
N ASN A 55 0.21 13.70 -6.87
CA ASN A 55 -0.32 14.30 -8.10
C ASN A 55 0.53 14.00 -9.34
N ILE A 56 1.20 12.85 -9.36
CA ILE A 56 1.96 12.42 -10.53
C ILE A 56 0.98 11.93 -11.59
N SER A 57 1.27 12.23 -12.86
CA SER A 57 0.37 11.90 -13.97
C SER A 57 0.20 10.40 -14.17
N TYR A 58 -0.96 10.01 -14.69
CA TYR A 58 -1.25 8.61 -15.01
C TYR A 58 -0.23 8.04 -16.00
N THR A 59 0.18 8.83 -16.97
CA THR A 59 1.16 8.41 -17.97
C THR A 59 2.48 8.03 -17.32
N THR A 60 2.97 8.87 -16.41
CA THR A 60 4.20 8.59 -15.68
C THR A 60 4.06 7.36 -14.80
N ILE A 61 2.94 7.24 -14.11
CA ILE A 61 2.68 6.07 -13.24
C ILE A 61 2.68 4.79 -14.07
N ARG A 62 2.01 4.81 -15.21
CA ARG A 62 1.95 3.66 -16.10
C ARG A 62 3.36 3.25 -16.54
N GLY A 63 4.19 4.21 -16.90
CA GLY A 63 5.56 3.95 -17.33
C GLY A 63 6.41 3.34 -16.23
N LYS A 64 6.20 3.75 -15.00
CA LYS A 64 7.03 3.28 -13.88
C LYS A 64 6.53 2.00 -13.23
N THR A 65 5.23 1.74 -13.27
CA THR A 65 4.64 0.59 -12.57
C THR A 65 4.23 -0.53 -13.51
N GLY A 66 4.01 -0.23 -14.78
CA GLY A 66 3.49 -1.21 -15.73
C GLY A 66 2.01 -1.51 -15.55
N LEU A 67 1.33 -0.83 -14.63
CA LEU A 67 -0.09 -1.04 -14.41
C LEU A 67 -0.91 -0.45 -15.56
N SER A 68 -2.06 -1.08 -15.85
CA SER A 68 -2.96 -0.58 -16.90
C SER A 68 -3.63 0.73 -16.45
N PRO A 69 -4.05 1.57 -17.41
CA PRO A 69 -4.78 2.79 -17.06
C PRO A 69 -6.02 2.52 -16.22
N ARG A 70 -6.72 1.42 -16.50
CA ARG A 70 -7.90 1.03 -15.72
C ARG A 70 -7.55 0.77 -14.27
N THR A 71 -6.45 0.07 -14.02
CA THR A 71 -6.01 -0.22 -12.66
C THR A 71 -5.61 1.06 -11.93
N ILE A 72 -4.87 1.93 -12.62
CA ILE A 72 -4.46 3.22 -12.04
C ILE A 72 -5.69 4.07 -11.68
N ALA A 73 -6.68 4.14 -12.57
CA ALA A 73 -7.91 4.88 -12.31
C ALA A 73 -8.66 4.31 -11.10
N ARG A 74 -8.67 2.99 -10.96
CA ARG A 74 -9.32 2.32 -9.83
C ARG A 74 -8.61 2.66 -8.52
N ILE A 75 -7.29 2.64 -8.52
CA ILE A 75 -6.51 3.00 -7.34
C ILE A 75 -6.77 4.47 -6.96
N SER A 76 -6.82 5.35 -7.96
CA SER A 76 -7.14 6.76 -7.74
C SER A 76 -8.51 6.92 -7.06
N LYS A 77 -9.50 6.17 -7.53
CA LYS A 77 -10.83 6.18 -6.93
C LYS A 77 -10.80 5.73 -5.47
N TRP A 78 -10.09 4.64 -5.20
CA TRP A 78 -9.98 4.13 -3.83
C TRP A 78 -9.21 5.08 -2.92
N LEU A 79 -8.19 5.73 -3.45
CA LEU A 79 -7.44 6.72 -2.67
C LEU A 79 -8.34 7.88 -2.25
N LYS A 80 -9.25 8.30 -3.12
CA LYS A 80 -10.13 9.45 -2.86
C LYS A 80 -11.41 9.07 -2.11
N LYS A 81 -12.03 7.94 -2.48
CA LYS A 81 -13.37 7.57 -2.00
C LYS A 81 -13.46 6.13 -1.48
N GLY A 82 -12.33 5.49 -1.23
CA GLY A 82 -12.32 4.13 -0.69
C GLY A 82 -12.56 4.11 0.80
N LYS A 83 -12.13 3.03 1.44
CA LYS A 83 -12.30 2.84 2.88
C LYS A 83 -11.23 3.55 3.70
N GLY A 84 -10.36 4.32 3.07
CA GLY A 84 -9.36 5.12 3.76
C GLY A 84 -8.04 4.40 4.05
N GLY A 85 -7.88 3.16 3.61
CA GLY A 85 -6.66 2.40 3.90
C GLY A 85 -5.40 3.01 3.30
N TYR A 86 -5.46 3.40 2.03
CA TYR A 86 -4.32 4.03 1.39
C TYR A 86 -3.94 5.33 2.11
N ARG A 87 -4.93 6.18 2.39
CA ARG A 87 -4.66 7.46 3.05
C ARG A 87 -4.08 7.26 4.45
N LEU A 88 -4.63 6.31 5.19
CA LEU A 88 -4.15 6.02 6.52
C LEU A 88 -2.68 5.67 6.53
N VAL A 89 -2.29 4.73 5.67
CA VAL A 89 -0.90 4.25 5.64
C VAL A 89 0.02 5.32 5.07
N ILE A 90 -0.38 5.98 3.99
CA ILE A 90 0.42 7.05 3.39
C ILE A 90 0.66 8.17 4.41
N ASN A 91 -0.39 8.58 5.12
CA ASN A 91 -0.27 9.66 6.10
C ASN A 91 0.65 9.26 7.26
N ARG A 92 0.55 8.02 7.72
CA ARG A 92 1.44 7.55 8.80
C ARG A 92 2.89 7.53 8.36
N LEU A 93 3.17 7.04 7.16
CA LEU A 93 4.54 6.99 6.66
C LEU A 93 5.09 8.39 6.42
N ASN A 94 4.30 9.29 5.85
CA ASN A 94 4.72 10.66 5.62
C ASN A 94 4.98 11.39 6.94
N LYS A 95 4.10 11.21 7.91
CA LYS A 95 4.25 11.83 9.22
C LYS A 95 5.51 11.33 9.92
N HIS A 96 5.76 10.02 9.87
CA HIS A 96 6.96 9.44 10.47
C HIS A 96 8.22 9.95 9.76
N HIS A 97 8.21 9.96 8.42
CA HIS A 97 9.34 10.45 7.64
C HIS A 97 9.59 11.92 7.90
N HIS A 98 8.53 12.73 7.97
CA HIS A 98 8.64 14.16 8.25
C HIS A 98 9.26 14.41 9.63
N SER A 99 8.81 13.68 10.63
CA SER A 99 9.38 13.75 11.98
C SER A 99 10.87 13.43 11.97
N SER A 100 11.24 12.34 11.29
CA SER A 100 12.65 11.94 11.17
C SER A 100 13.47 13.02 10.47
N SER A 101 12.95 13.59 9.40
CA SER A 101 13.61 14.65 8.67
C SER A 101 13.80 15.88 9.54
N SER A 102 12.80 16.25 10.31
CA SER A 102 12.87 17.38 11.24
C SER A 102 13.98 17.19 12.26
N LYS A 103 14.07 15.99 12.83
CA LYS A 103 15.12 15.67 13.79
C LYS A 103 16.50 15.79 13.16
N LYS A 104 16.67 15.30 11.95
CA LYS A 104 17.94 15.42 11.24
C LYS A 104 18.26 16.86 10.94
N GLY A 105 17.26 17.64 10.58
CA GLY A 105 17.44 19.05 10.31
C GLY A 105 17.87 19.86 11.51
N LEU A 106 17.51 19.41 12.70
CA LEU A 106 17.87 20.07 13.95
C LEU A 106 19.25 19.66 14.43
N ALA A 107 19.72 18.56 13.96
CA ALA A 107 21.05 18.08 14.32
C ALA A 107 22.09 18.77 13.47
#